data_c606120765859c3561ee5f93d46f1145
#
_entry.id   c606120765859c3561ee5f93d46f1145
#
_cell.length_a   1.000
_cell.length_b   1.000
_cell.length_c   1.000
_cell.angle_alpha   90.00
_cell.angle_beta   90.00
_cell.angle_gamma   90.00
#
_symmetry.space_group_name_H-M   'P 1'
#
loop_
_entity.id
_entity.type
_entity.pdbx_description
1 polymer ?
#
loop_
_entity_poly.entity_id
_entity_poly.type
_entity_poly.pdbx_seq_one_letter_code
_entity_poly.pdbx_strand_id
1 'polypeptide(L)'
;MISFNKMKIGKQFNIVYVCAVVIPVLALGVFLILNTYNMLLNHHRDLLHGSNNSSKKIMKEVSDQIYNISDSIAYDNRTIEVLGGKYGSEMEFRDAARAYTLIDSFVQNYSQIGSITIYTTTPYASDFKYFKTVTDEIKAKDWYQKAVSQYSPFYQLIVEPNSYKNVEYSYSLVRKITVLGSSCEAIMVIKVSENYLESRLGDSEYITLITFADSEIFYSNKRSYYGKKLPFEVNRTEKYYSEKFMDDFEGVDSLVEIGSQSLKVSDTNLYVTTIDKKAIWSIMKTLYISLLIVVVALVVPAVFMIQFSHNFVSQVNTLRDEMHKASNEDYNILKSFSGSYELQQAYGDLLVMVDTIEQQKVAMYEAMLNEKQLQNEQQEMEFKMLASQINPHFLYNTLETLRMKAFTAGDREVATGIKLLGKLLRYVLVNIGTTYTTLANELEHIDTYIKIQKIRFDDRVNYTLAVDDGIDTQEYMLLPLLLQPIVENAVVHGLEGVDGMGYIRIHIYEKINGTEGTAAQGNTDSGDGCLIIEVSDNGNGMTKKQLEEVRNSLKEDSISKHSSIGMSNID
;
A
#
# COMPACT_ATOMS: atom_id res chain seq x y z
N MET A 1 11.52 -17.15 -44.45
CA MET A 1 12.10 -16.04 -43.65
C MET A 1 12.34 -14.88 -44.58
N ILE A 2 11.47 -13.86 -44.61
CA ILE A 2 11.66 -12.67 -45.47
C ILE A 2 12.86 -11.94 -44.87
N SER A 3 13.93 -11.79 -45.66
CA SER A 3 15.14 -11.11 -45.19
C SER A 3 14.77 -9.67 -44.77
N PHE A 4 15.01 -9.32 -43.52
CA PHE A 4 14.75 -8.01 -42.93
C PHE A 4 15.26 -6.87 -43.82
N ASN A 5 16.42 -7.07 -44.44
CA ASN A 5 17.08 -6.10 -45.34
C ASN A 5 16.34 -5.86 -46.67
N LYS A 6 15.33 -6.67 -47.03
CA LYS A 6 14.55 -6.48 -48.26
C LYS A 6 13.25 -5.71 -48.02
N MET A 7 12.96 -5.33 -46.80
CA MET A 7 11.77 -4.54 -46.47
C MET A 7 12.03 -3.04 -46.63
N LYS A 8 10.96 -2.29 -46.94
CA LYS A 8 11.01 -0.83 -46.93
C LYS A 8 11.38 -0.33 -45.52
N ILE A 9 12.21 0.71 -45.43
CA ILE A 9 12.71 1.30 -44.19
C ILE A 9 11.58 1.54 -43.17
N GLY A 10 10.44 2.12 -43.58
CA GLY A 10 9.31 2.34 -42.69
C GLY A 10 8.73 1.05 -42.08
N LYS A 11 8.77 -0.09 -42.81
CA LYS A 11 8.37 -1.38 -42.27
C LYS A 11 9.41 -1.93 -41.29
N GLN A 12 10.69 -1.70 -41.55
CA GLN A 12 11.76 -2.09 -40.62
C GLN A 12 11.63 -1.33 -39.29
N PHE A 13 11.39 -0.02 -39.32
CA PHE A 13 11.14 0.79 -38.12
C PHE A 13 9.93 0.29 -37.32
N ASN A 14 8.83 -0.03 -38.00
CA ASN A 14 7.65 -0.57 -37.32
C ASN A 14 7.94 -1.92 -36.65
N ILE A 15 8.69 -2.81 -37.30
CA ILE A 15 9.07 -4.11 -36.69
C ILE A 15 10.00 -3.88 -35.49
N VAL A 16 11.02 -3.01 -35.65
CA VAL A 16 11.93 -2.67 -34.54
C VAL A 16 11.13 -2.06 -33.37
N TYR A 17 10.22 -1.14 -33.67
CA TYR A 17 9.36 -0.52 -32.66
C TYR A 17 8.51 -1.58 -31.93
N VAL A 18 7.87 -2.47 -32.66
CA VAL A 18 7.05 -3.54 -32.06
C VAL A 18 7.90 -4.47 -31.21
N CYS A 19 9.06 -4.90 -31.71
CA CYS A 19 9.94 -5.80 -30.98
C CYS A 19 10.66 -5.15 -29.81
N ALA A 20 11.11 -3.90 -29.96
CA ALA A 20 11.94 -3.22 -28.96
C ALA A 20 11.11 -2.42 -27.92
N VAL A 21 9.91 -1.98 -28.26
CA VAL A 21 9.07 -1.16 -27.39
C VAL A 21 7.77 -1.84 -27.04
N VAL A 22 6.96 -2.23 -28.02
CA VAL A 22 5.60 -2.74 -27.75
C VAL A 22 5.66 -4.05 -26.97
N ILE A 23 6.44 -5.01 -27.42
CA ILE A 23 6.54 -6.32 -26.76
C ILE A 23 7.13 -6.19 -25.34
N PRO A 24 8.24 -5.49 -25.11
CA PRO A 24 8.77 -5.31 -23.76
C PRO A 24 7.84 -4.51 -22.85
N VAL A 25 7.23 -3.42 -23.36
CA VAL A 25 6.31 -2.60 -22.56
C VAL A 25 5.04 -3.38 -22.20
N LEU A 26 4.48 -4.16 -23.14
CA LEU A 26 3.34 -5.03 -22.84
C LEU A 26 3.73 -6.14 -21.86
N ALA A 27 4.85 -6.80 -22.09
CA ALA A 27 5.33 -7.84 -21.18
C ALA A 27 5.58 -7.27 -19.78
N LEU A 28 6.27 -6.12 -19.71
CA LEU A 28 6.54 -5.43 -18.45
C LEU A 28 5.24 -4.90 -17.81
N GLY A 29 4.34 -4.35 -18.62
CA GLY A 29 3.07 -3.82 -18.15
C GLY A 29 2.14 -4.88 -17.59
N VAL A 30 1.94 -5.98 -18.32
CA VAL A 30 1.17 -7.15 -17.82
C VAL A 30 1.81 -7.70 -16.57
N PHE A 31 3.12 -7.86 -16.61
CA PHE A 31 3.93 -8.29 -15.51
C PHE A 31 3.76 -7.37 -14.29
N LEU A 32 3.94 -6.06 -14.42
CA LEU A 32 3.75 -5.09 -13.34
C LEU A 32 2.31 -5.10 -12.82
N ILE A 33 1.31 -5.16 -13.68
CA ILE A 33 -0.10 -5.20 -13.29
C ILE A 33 -0.42 -6.44 -12.45
N LEU A 34 -0.01 -7.62 -12.93
CA LEU A 34 -0.24 -8.88 -12.21
C LEU A 34 0.51 -8.91 -10.87
N ASN A 35 1.72 -8.43 -10.84
CA ASN A 35 2.57 -8.37 -9.65
C ASN A 35 2.04 -7.39 -8.60
N THR A 36 1.66 -6.22 -9.05
CA THR A 36 1.03 -5.17 -8.27
C THR A 36 -0.28 -5.66 -7.63
N TYR A 37 -1.13 -6.38 -8.39
CA TYR A 37 -2.35 -6.99 -7.84
C TYR A 37 -2.07 -7.93 -6.67
N ASN A 38 -1.15 -8.86 -6.85
CA ASN A 38 -0.87 -9.87 -5.82
C ASN A 38 -0.12 -9.30 -4.60
N MET A 39 0.76 -8.31 -4.80
CA MET A 39 1.43 -7.66 -3.68
C MET A 39 0.43 -6.87 -2.82
N LEU A 40 -0.48 -6.12 -3.45
CA LEU A 40 -1.47 -5.38 -2.68
C LEU A 40 -2.49 -6.31 -2.04
N LEU A 41 -2.94 -7.34 -2.76
CA LEU A 41 -3.82 -8.35 -2.19
C LEU A 41 -3.16 -9.04 -0.98
N ASN A 42 -1.89 -9.39 -1.10
CA ASN A 42 -1.15 -9.98 0.01
C ASN A 42 -0.94 -8.96 1.13
N HIS A 43 -0.64 -7.71 0.79
CA HIS A 43 -0.51 -6.65 1.79
C HIS A 43 -1.83 -6.44 2.58
N HIS A 44 -2.97 -6.33 1.90
CA HIS A 44 -4.27 -6.24 2.58
C HIS A 44 -4.58 -7.50 3.39
N ARG A 45 -4.27 -8.68 2.85
CA ARG A 45 -4.42 -9.96 3.57
C ARG A 45 -3.56 -10.01 4.84
N ASP A 46 -2.33 -9.53 4.77
CA ASP A 46 -1.42 -9.53 5.92
C ASP A 46 -1.86 -8.53 6.98
N LEU A 47 -2.33 -7.36 6.59
CA LEU A 47 -2.89 -6.37 7.51
C LEU A 47 -4.17 -6.90 8.18
N LEU A 48 -5.06 -7.50 7.39
CA LEU A 48 -6.29 -8.10 7.88
C LEU A 48 -5.97 -9.24 8.85
N HIS A 49 -5.02 -10.10 8.50
CA HIS A 49 -4.51 -11.17 9.35
C HIS A 49 -3.90 -10.63 10.65
N GLY A 50 -3.12 -9.57 10.58
CA GLY A 50 -2.58 -8.89 11.75
C GLY A 50 -3.69 -8.40 12.69
N SER A 51 -4.73 -7.77 12.13
CA SER A 51 -5.89 -7.32 12.89
C SER A 51 -6.70 -8.48 13.49
N ASN A 52 -6.96 -9.53 12.70
CA ASN A 52 -7.65 -10.73 13.17
C ASN A 52 -6.90 -11.39 14.32
N ASN A 53 -5.59 -11.58 14.15
CA ASN A 53 -4.75 -12.17 15.19
C ASN A 53 -4.66 -11.30 16.45
N SER A 54 -4.60 -9.97 16.29
CA SER A 54 -4.63 -9.05 17.42
C SER A 54 -5.94 -9.19 18.20
N SER A 55 -7.07 -9.21 17.49
CA SER A 55 -8.40 -9.38 18.12
C SER A 55 -8.54 -10.74 18.80
N LYS A 56 -8.05 -11.82 18.17
CA LYS A 56 -8.01 -13.15 18.79
C LYS A 56 -7.16 -13.16 20.06
N LYS A 57 -5.98 -12.52 20.02
CA LYS A 57 -5.08 -12.42 21.15
C LYS A 57 -5.72 -11.65 22.32
N ILE A 58 -6.39 -10.51 22.02
CA ILE A 58 -7.10 -9.74 23.04
C ILE A 58 -8.22 -10.59 23.67
N MET A 59 -9.02 -11.25 22.84
CA MET A 59 -10.12 -12.08 23.35
C MET A 59 -9.62 -13.25 24.18
N LYS A 60 -8.50 -13.87 23.79
CA LYS A 60 -7.86 -14.91 24.58
C LYS A 60 -7.35 -14.38 25.89
N GLU A 61 -6.65 -13.24 25.88
CA GLU A 61 -6.12 -12.59 27.08
C GLU A 61 -7.26 -12.28 28.07
N VAL A 62 -8.32 -11.65 27.58
CA VAL A 62 -9.50 -11.35 28.40
C VAL A 62 -10.11 -12.62 28.99
N SER A 63 -10.29 -13.64 28.13
CA SER A 63 -10.86 -14.90 28.59
C SER A 63 -9.98 -15.60 29.62
N ASP A 64 -8.66 -15.67 29.37
CA ASP A 64 -7.73 -16.28 30.31
C ASP A 64 -7.69 -15.53 31.66
N GLN A 65 -7.76 -14.20 31.63
CA GLN A 65 -7.81 -13.38 32.84
C GLN A 65 -9.11 -13.58 33.63
N ILE A 66 -10.26 -13.56 32.94
CA ILE A 66 -11.56 -13.84 33.56
C ILE A 66 -11.59 -15.24 34.16
N TYR A 67 -11.03 -16.23 33.45
CA TYR A 67 -10.90 -17.57 33.98
C TYR A 67 -10.07 -17.59 35.27
N ASN A 68 -8.89 -16.96 35.29
CA ASN A 68 -8.02 -16.93 36.45
C ASN A 68 -8.69 -16.21 37.65
N ILE A 69 -9.41 -15.12 37.39
CA ILE A 69 -10.20 -14.42 38.42
C ILE A 69 -11.29 -15.34 38.95
N SER A 70 -12.01 -16.02 38.05
CA SER A 70 -13.04 -16.97 38.48
C SER A 70 -12.48 -18.10 39.33
N ASP A 71 -11.27 -18.55 39.00
CA ASP A 71 -10.55 -19.58 39.73
C ASP A 71 -10.20 -19.08 41.13
N SER A 72 -9.63 -17.87 41.21
CA SER A 72 -9.28 -17.23 42.48
C SER A 72 -10.50 -17.04 43.41
N ILE A 73 -11.64 -16.65 42.85
CA ILE A 73 -12.86 -16.48 43.64
C ILE A 73 -13.45 -17.83 44.06
N ALA A 74 -13.47 -18.81 43.16
CA ALA A 74 -14.12 -20.10 43.42
C ALA A 74 -13.41 -20.93 44.48
N TYR A 75 -12.09 -20.79 44.61
CA TYR A 75 -11.24 -21.51 45.56
C TYR A 75 -10.87 -20.68 46.80
N ASP A 76 -11.32 -19.44 46.89
CA ASP A 76 -11.08 -18.61 48.05
C ASP A 76 -11.89 -19.12 49.26
N ASN A 77 -11.21 -19.30 50.38
CA ASN A 77 -11.83 -19.82 51.61
C ASN A 77 -12.97 -18.92 52.08
N ARG A 78 -12.86 -17.61 51.98
CA ARG A 78 -13.92 -16.68 52.39
C ARG A 78 -15.13 -16.78 51.51
N THR A 79 -14.95 -17.02 50.20
CA THR A 79 -16.05 -17.30 49.27
C THR A 79 -16.83 -18.54 49.74
N ILE A 80 -16.10 -19.62 50.07
CA ILE A 80 -16.67 -20.88 50.55
C ILE A 80 -17.38 -20.68 51.90
N GLU A 81 -16.79 -19.91 52.80
CA GLU A 81 -17.39 -19.58 54.09
C GLU A 81 -18.69 -18.81 53.95
N VAL A 82 -18.76 -17.79 53.10
CA VAL A 82 -20.02 -17.03 52.85
C VAL A 82 -21.08 -17.92 52.23
N LEU A 83 -20.73 -18.76 51.28
CA LEU A 83 -21.69 -19.64 50.60
C LEU A 83 -22.15 -20.82 51.42
N GLY A 84 -21.24 -21.37 52.28
CA GLY A 84 -21.49 -22.51 53.12
C GLY A 84 -21.98 -22.15 54.53
N GLY A 85 -22.02 -20.88 54.87
CA GLY A 85 -22.40 -20.39 56.18
C GLY A 85 -23.81 -20.82 56.62
N LYS A 86 -23.98 -21.12 57.91
CA LYS A 86 -25.29 -21.40 58.50
C LYS A 86 -25.82 -20.10 59.08
N TYR A 87 -26.72 -19.48 58.35
CA TYR A 87 -27.33 -18.20 58.71
C TYR A 87 -28.69 -18.44 59.36
N GLY A 88 -29.01 -17.65 60.36
CA GLY A 88 -30.34 -17.65 61.02
C GLY A 88 -31.27 -16.60 60.46
N SER A 89 -30.76 -15.66 59.70
CA SER A 89 -31.52 -14.55 59.07
C SER A 89 -30.85 -14.01 57.82
N GLU A 90 -31.59 -13.30 57.00
CA GLU A 90 -31.06 -12.55 55.86
C GLU A 90 -30.03 -11.48 56.25
N MET A 91 -30.20 -10.91 57.46
CA MET A 91 -29.31 -9.87 57.94
C MET A 91 -27.92 -10.43 58.23
N GLU A 92 -27.83 -11.60 58.79
CA GLU A 92 -26.57 -12.31 59.02
C GLU A 92 -25.84 -12.63 57.70
N PHE A 93 -26.62 -13.10 56.70
CA PHE A 93 -26.06 -13.33 55.39
C PHE A 93 -25.54 -12.02 54.77
N ARG A 94 -26.30 -10.92 54.85
CA ARG A 94 -25.87 -9.62 54.35
C ARG A 94 -24.63 -9.07 55.02
N ASP A 95 -24.48 -9.28 56.32
CA ASP A 95 -23.32 -8.86 57.07
C ASP A 95 -22.07 -9.67 56.67
N ALA A 96 -22.20 -10.99 56.49
CA ALA A 96 -21.15 -11.82 55.93
C ALA A 96 -20.77 -11.39 54.49
N ALA A 97 -21.76 -11.17 53.65
CA ALA A 97 -21.58 -10.70 52.27
C ALA A 97 -20.98 -9.26 52.21
N ARG A 98 -21.27 -8.42 53.21
CA ARG A 98 -20.68 -7.08 53.34
C ARG A 98 -19.20 -7.14 53.73
N ALA A 99 -18.85 -8.05 54.61
CA ALA A 99 -17.48 -8.28 55.05
C ALA A 99 -16.59 -8.92 53.94
N TYR A 100 -17.22 -9.51 52.96
CA TYR A 100 -16.53 -10.12 51.81
C TYR A 100 -16.17 -9.07 50.76
N THR A 101 -14.90 -8.71 50.66
CA THR A 101 -14.39 -7.63 49.82
C THR A 101 -13.56 -8.11 48.64
N LEU A 102 -13.35 -9.42 48.51
CA LEU A 102 -12.50 -9.97 47.44
C LEU A 102 -13.04 -9.59 46.05
N ILE A 103 -14.33 -9.74 45.80
CA ILE A 103 -14.93 -9.38 44.51
C ILE A 103 -14.85 -7.87 44.28
N ASP A 104 -15.01 -7.04 45.32
CA ASP A 104 -14.84 -5.57 45.20
C ASP A 104 -13.48 -5.24 44.63
N SER A 105 -12.41 -5.92 45.13
CA SER A 105 -11.06 -5.71 44.64
C SER A 105 -10.86 -6.12 43.18
N PHE A 106 -11.48 -7.21 42.76
CA PHE A 106 -11.40 -7.61 41.36
C PHE A 106 -12.17 -6.65 40.45
N VAL A 107 -13.38 -6.25 40.78
CA VAL A 107 -14.19 -5.32 39.99
C VAL A 107 -13.54 -3.95 39.87
N GLN A 108 -12.84 -3.48 40.92
CA GLN A 108 -12.14 -2.19 40.89
C GLN A 108 -10.84 -2.22 40.09
N ASN A 109 -10.09 -3.33 40.16
CA ASN A 109 -8.74 -3.39 39.59
C ASN A 109 -8.71 -3.98 38.17
N TYR A 110 -9.77 -4.63 37.72
CA TYR A 110 -9.81 -5.31 36.43
C TYR A 110 -10.96 -4.77 35.54
N SER A 111 -10.63 -3.84 34.69
CA SER A 111 -11.57 -3.14 33.82
C SER A 111 -12.28 -4.05 32.79
N GLN A 112 -11.73 -5.25 32.51
CA GLN A 112 -12.35 -6.26 31.65
C GLN A 112 -13.56 -6.93 32.29
N ILE A 113 -13.78 -6.75 33.60
CA ILE A 113 -14.96 -7.26 34.28
C ILE A 113 -16.11 -6.26 34.12
N GLY A 114 -17.19 -6.69 33.52
CA GLY A 114 -18.43 -5.91 33.47
C GLY A 114 -19.26 -6.08 34.75
N SER A 115 -19.42 -7.32 35.18
CA SER A 115 -20.07 -7.65 36.47
C SER A 115 -19.70 -9.06 36.90
N ILE A 116 -19.74 -9.28 38.20
CA ILE A 116 -19.66 -10.61 38.82
C ILE A 116 -20.94 -10.84 39.59
N THR A 117 -21.60 -11.97 39.36
CA THR A 117 -22.79 -12.36 40.10
C THR A 117 -22.69 -13.81 40.53
N ILE A 118 -22.94 -14.09 41.79
CA ILE A 118 -22.98 -15.43 42.34
C ILE A 118 -24.42 -15.75 42.70
N TYR A 119 -24.99 -16.67 41.95
CA TYR A 119 -26.35 -17.22 42.22
C TYR A 119 -26.19 -18.35 43.19
N THR A 120 -26.90 -18.28 44.31
CA THR A 120 -26.75 -19.27 45.38
C THR A 120 -28.10 -19.74 45.94
N THR A 121 -28.11 -21.00 46.39
CA THR A 121 -29.24 -21.60 47.14
C THR A 121 -28.96 -21.62 48.63
N THR A 122 -27.93 -20.88 49.10
CA THR A 122 -27.61 -20.75 50.53
C THR A 122 -28.85 -20.30 51.31
N PRO A 123 -29.21 -20.98 52.41
CA PRO A 123 -30.34 -20.57 53.23
C PRO A 123 -30.20 -19.11 53.68
N TYR A 124 -31.32 -18.36 53.65
CA TYR A 124 -31.37 -16.92 53.95
C TYR A 124 -30.52 -16.02 53.05
N ALA A 125 -29.95 -16.55 51.97
CA ALA A 125 -29.35 -15.68 50.97
C ALA A 125 -30.36 -14.68 50.45
N SER A 126 -29.94 -13.46 50.25
CA SER A 126 -30.75 -12.40 49.67
C SER A 126 -29.97 -11.67 48.59
N ASP A 127 -30.67 -11.01 47.69
CA ASP A 127 -30.05 -10.19 46.65
C ASP A 127 -29.28 -9.03 47.28
N PHE A 128 -27.98 -9.18 47.38
CA PHE A 128 -27.09 -8.19 47.97
C PHE A 128 -25.70 -8.19 47.32
N LYS A 129 -25.23 -7.02 46.87
CA LYS A 129 -23.97 -6.85 46.18
C LYS A 129 -23.85 -7.81 44.96
N TYR A 130 -22.98 -8.80 45.10
CA TYR A 130 -22.65 -9.80 44.08
C TYR A 130 -23.46 -11.09 44.21
N PHE A 131 -24.17 -11.25 45.31
CA PHE A 131 -24.97 -12.46 45.58
C PHE A 131 -26.41 -12.25 45.13
N LYS A 132 -26.95 -13.28 44.51
CA LYS A 132 -28.39 -13.35 44.16
C LYS A 132 -28.97 -14.70 44.55
N THR A 133 -30.18 -14.67 45.00
CA THR A 133 -30.92 -15.90 45.30
C THR A 133 -31.33 -16.58 43.99
N VAL A 134 -31.19 -17.89 43.96
CA VAL A 134 -31.63 -18.70 42.82
C VAL A 134 -33.15 -18.79 42.82
N THR A 135 -33.78 -18.19 41.83
CA THR A 135 -35.24 -18.30 41.56
C THR A 135 -35.50 -19.42 40.56
N ASP A 136 -36.77 -19.85 40.47
CA ASP A 136 -37.15 -20.87 39.48
C ASP A 136 -36.97 -20.38 38.02
N GLU A 137 -37.09 -19.08 37.80
CA GLU A 137 -36.76 -18.46 36.51
C GLU A 137 -35.25 -18.64 36.16
N ILE A 138 -34.38 -18.45 37.15
CA ILE A 138 -32.93 -18.65 36.96
C ILE A 138 -32.61 -20.12 36.71
N LYS A 139 -33.27 -21.03 37.47
CA LYS A 139 -33.10 -22.48 37.27
C LYS A 139 -33.52 -22.95 35.89
N ALA A 140 -34.48 -22.30 35.26
CA ALA A 140 -34.96 -22.63 33.92
C ALA A 140 -34.03 -22.17 32.81
N LYS A 141 -33.03 -21.30 33.09
CA LYS A 141 -32.10 -20.80 32.09
C LYS A 141 -31.09 -21.88 31.67
N ASP A 142 -30.80 -21.98 30.37
CA ASP A 142 -29.89 -22.99 29.80
C ASP A 142 -28.50 -22.96 30.42
N TRP A 143 -27.94 -21.75 30.63
CA TRP A 143 -26.63 -21.62 31.23
C TRP A 143 -26.58 -22.15 32.69
N TYR A 144 -27.70 -21.99 33.43
CA TYR A 144 -27.80 -22.50 34.80
C TYR A 144 -27.84 -24.04 34.80
N GLN A 145 -28.72 -24.62 33.99
CA GLN A 145 -28.84 -26.07 33.85
C GLN A 145 -27.53 -26.73 33.43
N LYS A 146 -26.84 -26.11 32.48
CA LYS A 146 -25.52 -26.55 32.05
C LYS A 146 -24.48 -26.45 33.17
N ALA A 147 -24.48 -25.38 33.96
CA ALA A 147 -23.54 -25.21 35.07
C ALA A 147 -23.80 -26.19 36.21
N VAL A 148 -25.07 -26.58 36.46
CA VAL A 148 -25.39 -27.61 37.44
C VAL A 148 -24.90 -28.99 36.99
N SER A 149 -25.06 -29.32 35.71
CA SER A 149 -24.73 -30.64 35.15
C SER A 149 -23.24 -30.89 34.98
N GLN A 150 -22.43 -29.84 34.88
CA GLN A 150 -20.97 -29.99 34.67
C GLN A 150 -20.14 -29.23 35.72
N TYR A 151 -18.99 -29.77 36.10
CA TYR A 151 -18.09 -29.14 37.07
C TYR A 151 -17.13 -28.12 36.42
N SER A 152 -16.80 -28.33 35.15
CA SER A 152 -15.89 -27.46 34.45
C SER A 152 -16.54 -26.12 34.12
N PRO A 153 -15.85 -25.00 34.34
CA PRO A 153 -16.37 -23.71 33.90
C PRO A 153 -16.46 -23.66 32.38
N PHE A 154 -17.29 -22.79 31.84
CA PHE A 154 -17.47 -22.63 30.41
C PHE A 154 -17.85 -21.18 30.09
N TYR A 155 -17.54 -20.78 28.86
CA TYR A 155 -18.00 -19.53 28.30
C TYR A 155 -19.34 -19.74 27.60
N GLN A 156 -20.20 -18.73 27.73
CA GLN A 156 -21.50 -18.71 27.04
C GLN A 156 -21.94 -17.29 26.76
N LEU A 157 -22.67 -17.11 25.69
CA LEU A 157 -23.39 -15.87 25.42
C LEU A 157 -24.68 -15.88 26.21
N ILE A 158 -24.82 -14.95 27.14
CA ILE A 158 -26.02 -14.76 27.93
C ILE A 158 -26.80 -13.61 27.30
N VAL A 159 -28.05 -13.90 26.91
CA VAL A 159 -28.93 -12.95 26.26
C VAL A 159 -30.02 -12.56 27.26
N GLU A 160 -30.01 -11.30 27.68
CA GLU A 160 -30.94 -10.77 28.66
C GLU A 160 -31.47 -9.41 28.22
N PRO A 161 -32.73 -9.06 28.59
CA PRO A 161 -33.23 -7.72 28.38
C PRO A 161 -32.51 -6.76 29.36
N ASN A 162 -32.02 -5.65 28.82
CA ASN A 162 -31.45 -4.58 29.66
C ASN A 162 -32.58 -3.73 30.28
N SER A 163 -32.19 -2.77 31.15
CA SER A 163 -33.14 -1.85 31.84
C SER A 163 -34.04 -1.05 30.89
N TYR A 164 -33.69 -0.93 29.61
CA TYR A 164 -34.43 -0.24 28.55
C TYR A 164 -35.24 -1.22 27.67
N LYS A 165 -35.39 -2.50 28.05
CA LYS A 165 -36.02 -3.58 27.27
C LYS A 165 -35.33 -3.91 25.93
N ASN A 166 -34.12 -3.44 25.70
CA ASN A 166 -33.31 -3.89 24.58
C ASN A 166 -32.61 -5.19 24.94
N VAL A 167 -32.36 -6.02 23.92
CA VAL A 167 -31.62 -7.27 24.10
C VAL A 167 -30.12 -6.94 24.27
N GLU A 168 -29.56 -7.40 25.37
CA GLU A 168 -28.14 -7.33 25.68
C GLU A 168 -27.49 -8.69 25.50
N TYR A 169 -26.43 -8.74 24.70
CA TYR A 169 -25.65 -9.95 24.44
C TYR A 169 -24.38 -9.90 25.27
N SER A 170 -24.31 -10.68 26.34
CA SER A 170 -23.20 -10.65 27.29
C SER A 170 -22.31 -11.89 27.15
N TYR A 171 -21.09 -11.71 26.71
CA TYR A 171 -20.07 -12.77 26.73
C TYR A 171 -19.65 -13.02 28.18
N SER A 172 -19.89 -14.21 28.70
CA SER A 172 -19.79 -14.49 30.13
C SER A 172 -19.12 -15.83 30.40
N LEU A 173 -18.32 -15.87 31.46
CA LEU A 173 -17.86 -17.12 32.07
C LEU A 173 -18.85 -17.57 33.12
N VAL A 174 -19.32 -18.82 33.02
CA VAL A 174 -20.16 -19.47 33.99
C VAL A 174 -19.36 -20.55 34.72
N ARG A 175 -19.40 -20.52 36.05
CA ARG A 175 -18.63 -21.46 36.88
C ARG A 175 -19.46 -21.91 38.09
N LYS A 176 -19.53 -23.20 38.31
CA LYS A 176 -20.02 -23.79 39.55
C LYS A 176 -18.97 -23.65 40.66
N ILE A 177 -19.36 -23.15 41.81
CA ILE A 177 -18.56 -23.10 43.03
C ILE A 177 -18.99 -24.28 43.91
N THR A 178 -18.03 -25.13 44.24
CA THR A 178 -18.28 -26.30 45.08
C THR A 178 -18.05 -25.93 46.53
N VAL A 179 -19.11 -26.02 47.33
CA VAL A 179 -19.06 -25.79 48.77
C VAL A 179 -19.02 -27.15 49.49
N LEU A 180 -17.87 -27.57 49.89
CA LEU A 180 -17.67 -28.86 50.55
C LEU A 180 -18.49 -28.93 51.86
N GLY A 181 -19.21 -30.00 52.06
CA GLY A 181 -20.02 -30.21 53.28
C GLY A 181 -21.34 -29.44 53.35
N SER A 182 -21.74 -28.77 52.27
CA SER A 182 -23.01 -28.08 52.16
C SER A 182 -23.83 -28.63 50.96
N SER A 183 -25.14 -28.64 51.07
CA SER A 183 -26.04 -28.89 49.93
C SER A 183 -26.31 -27.63 49.09
N CYS A 184 -25.61 -26.56 49.36
CA CYS A 184 -25.71 -25.29 48.66
C CYS A 184 -25.19 -25.43 47.23
N GLU A 185 -25.98 -25.01 46.25
CA GLU A 185 -25.51 -24.79 44.89
C GLU A 185 -25.16 -23.33 44.75
N ALA A 186 -23.98 -23.07 44.18
CA ALA A 186 -23.54 -21.72 43.87
C ALA A 186 -22.95 -21.68 42.45
N ILE A 187 -23.46 -20.78 41.65
CA ILE A 187 -23.01 -20.57 40.26
C ILE A 187 -22.59 -19.12 40.11
N MET A 188 -21.35 -18.93 39.79
CA MET A 188 -20.76 -17.63 39.48
C MET A 188 -20.90 -17.35 37.98
N VAL A 189 -21.34 -16.16 37.66
CA VAL A 189 -21.37 -15.61 36.30
C VAL A 189 -20.51 -14.34 36.28
N ILE A 190 -19.46 -14.33 35.47
CA ILE A 190 -18.64 -13.15 35.24
C ILE A 190 -18.90 -12.66 33.82
N LYS A 191 -19.52 -11.49 33.70
CA LYS A 191 -19.73 -10.82 32.41
C LYS A 191 -18.48 -10.06 32.02
N VAL A 192 -18.08 -10.19 30.78
CA VAL A 192 -17.00 -9.36 30.19
C VAL A 192 -17.51 -7.95 29.95
N SER A 193 -16.68 -6.96 30.23
CA SER A 193 -17.05 -5.55 30.03
C SER A 193 -17.07 -5.20 28.54
N GLU A 194 -18.23 -4.78 28.03
CA GLU A 194 -18.37 -4.28 26.66
C GLU A 194 -17.49 -3.04 26.45
N ASN A 195 -17.47 -2.12 27.40
CA ASN A 195 -16.63 -0.91 27.34
C ASN A 195 -15.14 -1.23 27.22
N TYR A 196 -14.70 -2.29 27.89
CA TYR A 196 -13.30 -2.75 27.78
C TYR A 196 -13.04 -3.32 26.40
N LEU A 197 -13.94 -4.16 25.87
CA LEU A 197 -13.80 -4.67 24.51
C LEU A 197 -13.79 -3.53 23.50
N GLU A 198 -14.68 -2.56 23.64
CA GLU A 198 -14.73 -1.38 22.77
C GLU A 198 -13.43 -0.58 22.82
N SER A 199 -12.87 -0.37 24.03
CA SER A 199 -11.60 0.36 24.17
C SER A 199 -10.38 -0.36 23.56
N ARG A 200 -10.44 -1.70 23.43
CA ARG A 200 -9.33 -2.53 22.93
C ARG A 200 -9.48 -2.94 21.46
N LEU A 201 -10.69 -3.03 20.98
CA LEU A 201 -11.04 -3.55 19.66
C LEU A 201 -11.74 -2.51 18.77
N GLY A 202 -12.24 -1.42 19.36
CA GLY A 202 -13.07 -0.42 18.68
C GLY A 202 -12.34 0.38 17.63
N ASP A 203 -11.05 0.65 17.84
CA ASP A 203 -10.21 1.47 16.94
C ASP A 203 -9.74 0.72 15.69
N SER A 204 -10.21 -0.51 15.46
CA SER A 204 -9.85 -1.25 14.25
C SER A 204 -10.40 -0.55 13.00
N GLU A 205 -9.55 -0.35 12.01
CA GLU A 205 -9.94 0.16 10.69
C GLU A 205 -10.87 -0.82 9.95
N TYR A 206 -10.76 -2.10 10.27
CA TYR A 206 -11.55 -3.20 9.70
C TYR A 206 -12.81 -3.43 10.51
N ILE A 207 -13.85 -3.94 9.85
CA ILE A 207 -15.04 -4.38 10.58
C ILE A 207 -14.67 -5.68 11.29
N THR A 208 -14.78 -5.66 12.60
CA THR A 208 -14.52 -6.83 13.44
C THR A 208 -15.84 -7.36 13.98
N LEU A 209 -16.12 -8.64 13.75
CA LEU A 209 -17.28 -9.36 14.25
C LEU A 209 -16.79 -10.52 15.10
N ILE A 210 -17.32 -10.66 16.30
CA ILE A 210 -16.95 -11.75 17.21
C ILE A 210 -18.19 -12.55 17.58
N THR A 211 -18.11 -13.86 17.34
CA THR A 211 -19.16 -14.83 17.66
C THR A 211 -18.60 -15.92 18.56
N PHE A 212 -19.48 -16.53 19.32
CA PHE A 212 -19.15 -17.68 20.15
C PHE A 212 -19.97 -18.89 19.68
N ALA A 213 -19.29 -19.92 19.22
CA ALA A 213 -19.95 -21.09 18.60
C ALA A 213 -20.94 -20.66 17.47
N ASP A 214 -22.19 -21.07 17.56
CA ASP A 214 -23.28 -20.75 16.62
C ASP A 214 -24.10 -19.52 17.03
N SER A 215 -23.64 -18.79 18.03
CA SER A 215 -24.36 -17.65 18.55
C SER A 215 -24.34 -16.45 17.60
N GLU A 216 -25.21 -15.52 17.91
CA GLU A 216 -25.21 -14.19 17.31
C GLU A 216 -23.90 -13.45 17.60
N ILE A 217 -23.63 -12.41 16.82
CA ILE A 217 -22.49 -11.51 17.02
C ILE A 217 -22.69 -10.76 18.34
N PHE A 218 -21.84 -11.03 19.31
CA PHE A 218 -21.89 -10.37 20.61
C PHE A 218 -20.97 -9.16 20.72
N TYR A 219 -19.99 -9.06 19.82
CA TYR A 219 -19.13 -7.89 19.73
C TYR A 219 -18.89 -7.53 18.26
N SER A 220 -18.96 -6.24 18.00
CA SER A 220 -18.50 -5.64 16.76
C SER A 220 -18.11 -4.18 17.01
N ASN A 221 -17.05 -3.70 16.36
CA ASN A 221 -16.73 -2.27 16.33
C ASN A 221 -17.74 -1.45 15.50
N LYS A 222 -18.78 -2.11 14.97
CA LYS A 222 -19.96 -1.49 14.33
C LYS A 222 -21.22 -2.03 14.99
N ARG A 223 -21.88 -1.21 15.81
CA ARG A 223 -23.06 -1.59 16.59
C ARG A 223 -24.21 -2.17 15.76
N SER A 224 -24.28 -1.84 14.45
CA SER A 224 -25.33 -2.34 13.55
C SER A 224 -25.31 -3.86 13.35
N TYR A 225 -24.25 -4.55 13.74
CA TYR A 225 -24.10 -6.01 13.60
C TYR A 225 -24.38 -6.78 14.89
N TYR A 226 -24.51 -6.11 16.01
CA TYR A 226 -24.86 -6.77 17.28
C TYR A 226 -26.13 -7.57 17.16
N GLY A 227 -26.13 -8.78 17.68
CA GLY A 227 -27.29 -9.68 17.71
C GLY A 227 -27.70 -10.27 16.36
N LYS A 228 -26.94 -10.00 15.29
CA LYS A 228 -27.14 -10.64 13.99
C LYS A 228 -26.37 -11.94 13.91
N LYS A 229 -26.81 -12.84 13.04
CA LYS A 229 -26.02 -14.03 12.70
C LYS A 229 -24.86 -13.63 11.81
N LEU A 230 -23.75 -14.39 11.92
CA LEU A 230 -22.62 -14.22 11.02
C LEU A 230 -23.07 -14.52 9.59
N PRO A 231 -22.81 -13.62 8.62
CA PRO A 231 -23.28 -13.82 7.23
C PRO A 231 -22.44 -14.83 6.44
N PHE A 232 -21.40 -15.39 7.04
CA PHE A 232 -20.48 -16.33 6.41
C PHE A 232 -20.62 -17.73 7.00
N GLU A 233 -20.44 -18.75 6.15
CA GLU A 233 -20.34 -20.13 6.62
C GLU A 233 -18.97 -20.37 7.25
N VAL A 234 -18.95 -21.03 8.40
CA VAL A 234 -17.72 -21.33 9.14
C VAL A 234 -17.59 -22.83 9.30
N ASN A 235 -16.46 -23.40 8.92
CA ASN A 235 -16.13 -24.80 9.21
C ASN A 235 -15.80 -24.95 10.71
N ARG A 236 -16.74 -25.50 11.46
CA ARG A 236 -16.64 -25.61 12.94
C ARG A 236 -16.05 -26.92 13.41
N THR A 237 -15.75 -27.84 12.49
CA THR A 237 -15.17 -29.14 12.82
C THR A 237 -13.67 -29.04 13.14
N GLU A 238 -13.02 -27.97 12.69
CA GLU A 238 -11.59 -27.76 12.90
C GLU A 238 -11.33 -26.97 14.18
N LYS A 239 -10.47 -27.51 15.04
CA LYS A 239 -10.06 -26.85 16.29
C LYS A 239 -9.30 -25.53 16.06
N TYR A 240 -8.56 -25.45 14.96
CA TYR A 240 -7.81 -24.29 14.50
C TYR A 240 -8.25 -23.93 13.09
N TYR A 241 -9.29 -23.14 12.99
CA TYR A 241 -9.81 -22.68 11.72
C TYR A 241 -9.25 -21.29 11.40
N SER A 242 -8.76 -21.13 10.19
CA SER A 242 -8.38 -19.82 9.64
C SER A 242 -8.59 -19.84 8.16
N GLU A 243 -9.50 -19.04 7.66
CA GLU A 243 -9.82 -18.94 6.24
C GLU A 243 -9.81 -17.48 5.81
N LYS A 244 -9.24 -17.24 4.61
CA LYS A 244 -9.17 -15.93 3.96
C LYS A 244 -9.82 -16.05 2.60
N PHE A 245 -10.87 -15.32 2.37
CA PHE A 245 -11.62 -15.36 1.11
C PHE A 245 -12.12 -13.97 0.74
N MET A 246 -12.61 -13.86 -0.49
CA MET A 246 -13.34 -12.67 -0.95
C MET A 246 -14.80 -13.05 -1.05
N ASP A 247 -15.66 -12.19 -0.53
CA ASP A 247 -17.09 -12.39 -0.59
C ASP A 247 -17.83 -11.04 -0.64
N ASP A 248 -19.06 -11.07 -1.11
CA ASP A 248 -19.94 -9.91 -1.03
C ASP A 248 -20.38 -9.68 0.41
N PHE A 249 -20.01 -8.53 0.94
CA PHE A 249 -20.50 -8.09 2.24
C PHE A 249 -21.30 -6.79 2.09
N GLU A 250 -22.62 -6.90 2.21
CA GLU A 250 -23.57 -5.79 2.05
C GLU A 250 -23.45 -5.09 0.66
N GLY A 251 -23.35 -5.86 -0.41
CA GLY A 251 -23.26 -5.34 -1.78
C GLY A 251 -21.88 -4.80 -2.15
N VAL A 252 -20.85 -5.11 -1.37
CA VAL A 252 -19.47 -4.68 -1.62
C VAL A 252 -18.53 -5.88 -1.54
N ASP A 253 -17.83 -6.15 -2.65
CA ASP A 253 -16.75 -7.14 -2.67
C ASP A 253 -15.72 -6.79 -1.59
N SER A 254 -15.56 -7.66 -0.63
CA SER A 254 -14.78 -7.44 0.57
C SER A 254 -13.78 -8.57 0.79
N LEU A 255 -12.65 -8.23 1.39
CA LEU A 255 -11.72 -9.24 1.85
C LEU A 255 -12.11 -9.64 3.28
N VAL A 256 -12.30 -10.93 3.47
CA VAL A 256 -12.75 -11.49 4.75
C VAL A 256 -11.71 -12.46 5.28
N GLU A 257 -11.44 -12.38 6.56
CA GLU A 257 -10.70 -13.39 7.30
C GLU A 257 -11.50 -13.81 8.52
N ILE A 258 -11.72 -15.12 8.62
CA ILE A 258 -12.33 -15.74 9.81
C ILE A 258 -11.26 -16.58 10.49
N GLY A 259 -11.02 -16.31 11.76
CA GLY A 259 -10.08 -17.08 12.56
C GLY A 259 -10.72 -17.61 13.82
N SER A 260 -10.51 -18.87 14.14
CA SER A 260 -10.92 -19.44 15.42
C SER A 260 -9.89 -19.18 16.51
N GLN A 261 -10.38 -19.02 17.74
CA GLN A 261 -9.58 -18.96 18.96
C GLN A 261 -10.13 -19.98 19.95
N SER A 262 -9.31 -20.97 20.26
CA SER A 262 -9.63 -21.94 21.32
C SER A 262 -9.47 -21.29 22.69
N LEU A 263 -10.43 -21.53 23.56
CA LEU A 263 -10.44 -21.05 24.94
C LEU A 263 -9.96 -22.15 25.88
N LYS A 264 -9.43 -21.73 27.04
CA LYS A 264 -8.79 -22.63 28.02
C LYS A 264 -9.74 -23.70 28.59
N VAL A 265 -11.03 -23.38 28.68
CA VAL A 265 -12.04 -24.19 29.38
C VAL A 265 -13.32 -24.42 28.57
N SER A 266 -13.29 -24.31 27.29
CA SER A 266 -14.48 -24.50 26.46
C SER A 266 -14.17 -25.46 25.31
N ASP A 267 -15.08 -26.40 25.06
CA ASP A 267 -15.02 -27.25 23.87
C ASP A 267 -15.43 -26.51 22.61
N THR A 268 -15.94 -25.28 22.77
CA THR A 268 -16.37 -24.42 21.67
C THR A 268 -15.36 -23.31 21.46
N ASN A 269 -15.12 -23.00 20.20
CA ASN A 269 -14.22 -21.92 19.81
C ASN A 269 -14.96 -20.57 19.76
N LEU A 270 -14.17 -19.54 19.95
CA LEU A 270 -14.54 -18.17 19.61
C LEU A 270 -14.08 -17.90 18.18
N TYR A 271 -14.93 -17.27 17.38
CA TYR A 271 -14.62 -16.92 15.99
C TYR A 271 -14.52 -15.42 15.85
N VAL A 272 -13.41 -14.97 15.32
CA VAL A 272 -13.15 -13.56 15.00
C VAL A 272 -13.16 -13.42 13.50
N THR A 273 -14.08 -12.64 13.00
CA THR A 273 -14.18 -12.28 11.59
C THR A 273 -13.77 -10.84 11.41
N THR A 274 -12.81 -10.60 10.55
CA THR A 274 -12.39 -9.26 10.14
C THR A 274 -12.67 -9.05 8.67
N ILE A 275 -13.19 -7.87 8.32
CA ILE A 275 -13.66 -7.56 6.96
C ILE A 275 -13.06 -6.23 6.52
N ASP A 276 -12.41 -6.25 5.39
CA ASP A 276 -11.92 -5.05 4.70
C ASP A 276 -12.78 -4.76 3.47
N LYS A 277 -13.71 -3.83 3.60
CA LYS A 277 -14.57 -3.37 2.50
C LYS A 277 -13.84 -2.51 1.47
N LYS A 278 -12.68 -1.98 1.83
CA LYS A 278 -11.95 -1.04 0.98
C LYS A 278 -10.87 -1.71 0.15
N ALA A 279 -10.43 -2.93 0.55
CA ALA A 279 -9.32 -3.64 -0.08
C ALA A 279 -9.51 -3.80 -1.58
N ILE A 280 -10.60 -4.43 -1.99
CA ILE A 280 -10.86 -4.76 -3.40
C ILE A 280 -10.96 -3.48 -4.23
N TRP A 281 -11.65 -2.48 -3.72
CA TRP A 281 -11.80 -1.21 -4.39
C TRP A 281 -10.45 -0.46 -4.53
N SER A 282 -9.61 -0.45 -3.49
CA SER A 282 -8.24 0.07 -3.49
C SER A 282 -7.38 -0.65 -4.54
N ILE A 283 -7.47 -1.99 -4.58
CA ILE A 283 -6.79 -2.83 -5.56
C ILE A 283 -7.21 -2.47 -6.99
N MET A 284 -8.51 -2.46 -7.27
CA MET A 284 -9.02 -2.17 -8.61
C MET A 284 -8.64 -0.78 -9.11
N LYS A 285 -8.72 0.21 -8.25
CA LYS A 285 -8.36 1.57 -8.51
C LYS A 285 -6.93 1.70 -9.01
N THR A 286 -5.98 1.03 -8.41
CA THR A 286 -4.58 1.08 -8.78
C THR A 286 -4.30 0.28 -10.05
N LEU A 287 -5.07 -0.79 -10.31
CA LEU A 287 -5.00 -1.51 -11.59
C LEU A 287 -5.39 -0.61 -12.77
N TYR A 288 -6.44 0.19 -12.62
CA TYR A 288 -6.85 1.12 -13.69
C TYR A 288 -5.76 2.13 -14.03
N ILE A 289 -4.99 2.56 -13.04
CA ILE A 289 -3.89 3.51 -13.26
C ILE A 289 -2.70 2.84 -13.88
N SER A 290 -2.34 1.66 -13.40
CA SER A 290 -1.29 0.86 -14.01
C SER A 290 -1.60 0.64 -15.50
N LEU A 291 -2.86 0.33 -15.80
CA LEU A 291 -3.32 0.17 -17.17
C LEU A 291 -3.20 1.47 -17.98
N LEU A 292 -3.63 2.60 -17.40
CA LEU A 292 -3.52 3.90 -18.06
C LEU A 292 -2.07 4.24 -18.42
N ILE A 293 -1.13 3.94 -17.52
CA ILE A 293 0.30 4.20 -17.77
C ILE A 293 0.84 3.31 -18.86
N VAL A 294 0.51 2.03 -18.86
CA VAL A 294 0.90 1.12 -19.94
C VAL A 294 0.37 1.63 -21.28
N VAL A 295 -0.88 2.10 -21.30
CA VAL A 295 -1.48 2.69 -22.51
C VAL A 295 -0.72 3.96 -22.93
N VAL A 296 -0.43 4.87 -22.00
CA VAL A 296 0.33 6.09 -22.30
C VAL A 296 1.75 5.75 -22.73
N ALA A 297 2.41 4.78 -22.07
CA ALA A 297 3.75 4.31 -22.44
C ALA A 297 3.80 3.66 -23.82
N LEU A 298 2.70 3.12 -24.32
CA LEU A 298 2.58 2.59 -25.68
C LEU A 298 2.22 3.67 -26.69
N VAL A 299 1.25 4.52 -26.35
CA VAL A 299 0.68 5.50 -27.30
C VAL A 299 1.68 6.63 -27.57
N VAL A 300 2.32 7.15 -26.53
CA VAL A 300 3.25 8.29 -26.70
C VAL A 300 4.44 7.93 -27.60
N PRO A 301 5.19 6.84 -27.35
CA PRO A 301 6.26 6.45 -28.26
C PRO A 301 5.76 6.03 -29.65
N ALA A 302 4.53 5.47 -29.75
CA ALA A 302 3.93 5.13 -31.04
C ALA A 302 3.72 6.37 -31.91
N VAL A 303 3.14 7.43 -31.33
CA VAL A 303 2.95 8.70 -32.02
C VAL A 303 4.29 9.28 -32.48
N PHE A 304 5.25 9.32 -31.56
CA PHE A 304 6.61 9.78 -31.89
C PHE A 304 7.25 8.92 -32.98
N MET A 305 7.12 7.60 -32.88
CA MET A 305 7.69 6.68 -33.86
C MET A 305 7.06 6.80 -35.24
N ILE A 306 5.72 6.94 -35.29
CA ILE A 306 5.00 7.15 -36.54
C ILE A 306 5.46 8.47 -37.18
N GLN A 307 5.52 9.53 -36.40
CA GLN A 307 5.94 10.84 -36.88
C GLN A 307 7.42 10.83 -37.31
N PHE A 308 8.28 10.23 -36.50
CA PHE A 308 9.69 10.05 -36.83
C PHE A 308 9.87 9.21 -38.09
N SER A 309 9.21 8.04 -38.18
CA SER A 309 9.27 7.16 -39.34
C SER A 309 8.79 7.84 -40.60
N HIS A 310 7.65 8.56 -40.51
CA HIS A 310 7.12 9.30 -41.65
C HIS A 310 8.08 10.38 -42.14
N ASN A 311 8.60 11.19 -41.19
CA ASN A 311 9.56 12.25 -41.51
C ASN A 311 10.84 11.68 -42.10
N PHE A 312 11.40 10.64 -41.42
CA PHE A 312 12.64 10.01 -41.83
C PHE A 312 12.52 9.34 -43.21
N VAL A 313 11.43 8.57 -43.44
CA VAL A 313 11.18 7.92 -44.73
C VAL A 313 10.97 8.96 -45.83
N SER A 314 10.25 10.04 -45.56
CA SER A 314 10.09 11.15 -46.48
C SER A 314 11.43 11.78 -46.84
N GLN A 315 12.27 12.05 -45.85
CA GLN A 315 13.61 12.61 -46.04
C GLN A 315 14.51 11.67 -46.86
N VAL A 316 14.52 10.37 -46.53
CA VAL A 316 15.27 9.36 -47.30
C VAL A 316 14.77 9.25 -48.75
N ASN A 317 13.47 9.30 -48.98
CA ASN A 317 12.92 9.27 -50.31
C ASN A 317 13.29 10.54 -51.11
N THR A 318 13.22 11.72 -50.47
CA THR A 318 13.67 12.98 -51.10
C THR A 318 15.15 12.89 -51.46
N LEU A 319 15.99 12.44 -50.52
CA LEU A 319 17.39 12.25 -50.79
C LEU A 319 17.64 11.29 -51.96
N ARG A 320 16.94 10.13 -51.98
CA ARG A 320 17.03 9.15 -53.05
C ARG A 320 16.61 9.72 -54.39
N ASP A 321 15.47 10.42 -54.42
CA ASP A 321 14.93 10.97 -55.67
C ASP A 321 15.84 12.08 -56.23
N GLU A 322 16.43 12.92 -55.36
CA GLU A 322 17.40 13.92 -55.76
C GLU A 322 18.73 13.28 -56.20
N MET A 323 19.20 12.21 -55.53
CA MET A 323 20.35 11.42 -55.98
C MET A 323 20.11 10.79 -57.38
N HIS A 324 18.87 10.30 -57.58
CA HIS A 324 18.49 9.72 -58.86
C HIS A 324 18.47 10.77 -59.98
N LYS A 325 18.03 12.01 -59.72
CA LYS A 325 18.14 13.15 -60.63
C LYS A 325 19.61 13.41 -60.98
N ALA A 326 20.47 13.56 -59.99
CA ALA A 326 21.90 13.79 -60.19
C ALA A 326 22.57 12.65 -60.98
N SER A 327 22.18 11.39 -60.74
CA SER A 327 22.68 10.21 -61.47
C SER A 327 22.25 10.20 -62.93
N ASN A 328 21.10 10.85 -63.26
CA ASN A 328 20.60 11.00 -64.62
C ASN A 328 21.03 12.32 -65.29
N GLU A 329 22.11 12.94 -64.77
CA GLU A 329 22.66 14.20 -65.27
C GLU A 329 21.72 15.42 -65.15
N ASP A 330 20.62 15.28 -64.38
CA ASP A 330 19.77 16.40 -64.00
C ASP A 330 20.30 17.02 -62.68
N TYR A 331 21.10 18.05 -62.82
CA TYR A 331 21.74 18.76 -61.71
C TYR A 331 20.84 19.85 -61.11
N ASN A 332 19.60 19.99 -61.56
CA ASN A 332 18.61 20.91 -60.95
C ASN A 332 17.99 20.29 -59.70
N ILE A 333 18.85 20.07 -58.69
CA ILE A 333 18.47 19.52 -57.40
C ILE A 333 18.03 20.62 -56.42
N LEU A 334 17.24 20.27 -55.40
CA LEU A 334 16.78 21.20 -54.37
C LEU A 334 17.97 21.88 -53.68
N LYS A 335 17.98 23.22 -53.61
CA LYS A 335 19.07 23.98 -52.96
C LYS A 335 19.08 23.91 -51.45
N SER A 336 18.01 23.39 -50.82
CA SER A 336 17.93 23.21 -49.37
C SER A 336 17.16 21.95 -49.07
N PHE A 337 17.66 21.16 -48.14
CA PHE A 337 17.06 19.96 -47.64
C PHE A 337 16.81 20.14 -46.13
N SER A 338 15.55 19.91 -45.68
CA SER A 338 15.18 19.92 -44.30
C SER A 338 15.06 18.48 -43.80
N GLY A 339 16.02 18.04 -42.99
CA GLY A 339 16.08 16.67 -42.52
C GLY A 339 16.84 16.50 -41.21
N SER A 340 16.97 15.23 -40.77
CA SER A 340 17.86 14.90 -39.67
C SER A 340 19.31 15.28 -40.06
N TYR A 341 20.12 15.53 -39.03
CA TYR A 341 21.50 15.98 -39.21
C TYR A 341 22.26 15.11 -40.21
N GLU A 342 22.24 13.79 -40.06
CA GLU A 342 22.94 12.86 -40.92
C GLU A 342 22.43 12.87 -42.37
N LEU A 343 21.13 13.02 -42.53
CA LEU A 343 20.51 13.12 -43.86
C LEU A 343 20.77 14.50 -44.49
N GLN A 344 20.76 15.55 -43.68
CA GLN A 344 21.10 16.90 -44.11
C GLN A 344 22.58 17.00 -44.52
N GLN A 345 23.46 16.32 -43.79
CA GLN A 345 24.84 16.18 -44.15
C GLN A 345 24.99 15.37 -45.45
N ALA A 346 24.30 14.22 -45.54
CA ALA A 346 24.34 13.41 -46.77
C ALA A 346 23.77 14.17 -47.97
N TYR A 347 22.77 15.04 -47.75
CA TYR A 347 22.26 15.92 -48.77
C TYR A 347 23.24 17.06 -49.11
N GLY A 348 23.90 17.61 -48.09
CA GLY A 348 25.03 18.56 -48.26
C GLY A 348 26.17 17.98 -49.09
N ASP A 349 26.50 16.71 -48.81
CA ASP A 349 27.49 15.99 -49.59
C ASP A 349 27.05 15.77 -51.06
N LEU A 350 25.74 15.50 -51.29
CA LEU A 350 25.17 15.42 -52.62
C LEU A 350 25.26 16.76 -53.34
N LEU A 351 24.91 17.86 -52.64
CA LEU A 351 25.01 19.21 -53.22
C LEU A 351 26.47 19.55 -53.62
N VAL A 352 27.40 19.24 -52.73
CA VAL A 352 28.83 19.43 -52.98
C VAL A 352 29.32 18.56 -54.15
N MET A 353 28.87 17.29 -54.16
CA MET A 353 29.20 16.39 -55.27
C MET A 353 28.70 16.90 -56.61
N VAL A 354 27.44 17.39 -56.62
CA VAL A 354 26.87 18.00 -57.81
C VAL A 354 27.56 19.29 -58.20
N ASP A 355 27.86 20.16 -57.20
CA ASP A 355 28.61 21.39 -57.42
C ASP A 355 30.05 21.10 -57.88
N THR A 356 30.65 20.04 -57.30
CA THR A 356 31.97 19.57 -57.73
C THR A 356 31.94 19.01 -59.15
N ILE A 357 30.89 18.27 -59.49
CA ILE A 357 30.68 17.78 -60.88
C ILE A 357 30.46 18.93 -61.84
N GLU A 358 29.68 19.94 -61.44
CA GLU A 358 29.51 21.16 -62.24
C GLU A 358 30.80 21.99 -62.35
N GLN A 359 31.52 22.13 -61.22
CA GLN A 359 32.81 22.83 -61.14
C GLN A 359 33.98 21.99 -61.65
N GLN A 360 33.79 20.67 -61.80
CA GLN A 360 34.85 19.76 -62.31
C GLN A 360 35.41 20.15 -63.67
N LYS A 361 34.76 21.06 -64.37
CA LYS A 361 35.39 21.69 -65.54
C LYS A 361 36.47 22.72 -65.22
N VAL A 362 36.61 23.19 -63.98
CA VAL A 362 37.53 24.31 -63.66
C VAL A 362 38.45 24.12 -62.46
N ALA A 363 38.09 23.46 -61.38
CA ALA A 363 38.97 23.43 -60.19
C ALA A 363 38.66 22.27 -59.23
N MET A 364 39.14 21.09 -59.53
CA MET A 364 38.77 19.86 -58.86
C MET A 364 39.43 19.57 -57.52
N TYR A 365 40.46 20.20 -57.12
CA TYR A 365 41.28 19.79 -55.98
C TYR A 365 41.28 20.72 -54.74
N GLU A 366 41.08 22.00 -54.87
CA GLU A 366 41.16 22.94 -53.75
C GLU A 366 39.85 23.06 -52.92
N ALA A 367 38.67 22.86 -53.57
CA ALA A 367 37.40 22.95 -52.88
C ALA A 367 37.15 21.77 -51.91
N MET A 368 37.70 20.60 -52.20
CA MET A 368 37.43 19.38 -51.45
C MET A 368 38.06 19.35 -50.03
N LEU A 369 39.14 20.05 -49.82
CA LEU A 369 39.87 20.10 -48.53
C LEU A 369 39.22 21.09 -47.54
N ASN A 370 38.75 22.22 -48.05
CA ASN A 370 38.10 23.23 -47.18
C ASN A 370 36.72 22.78 -46.68
N GLU A 371 36.05 21.93 -47.42
CA GLU A 371 34.70 21.49 -47.06
C GLU A 371 34.68 20.49 -45.92
N LYS A 372 35.66 19.62 -45.88
CA LYS A 372 35.78 18.61 -44.83
C LYS A 372 36.03 19.20 -43.44
N GLN A 373 36.68 20.35 -43.39
CA GLN A 373 36.94 21.08 -42.16
C GLN A 373 35.65 21.79 -41.65
N LEU A 374 34.92 22.41 -42.56
CA LEU A 374 33.65 23.10 -42.19
C LEU A 374 32.59 22.15 -41.65
N GLN A 375 32.52 20.93 -42.16
CA GLN A 375 31.57 19.92 -41.71
C GLN A 375 31.83 19.47 -40.26
N ASN A 376 33.10 19.34 -39.85
CA ASN A 376 33.42 18.93 -38.49
C ASN A 376 33.11 20.01 -37.47
N GLU A 377 33.28 21.26 -37.79
CA GLU A 377 32.94 22.39 -36.91
C GLU A 377 31.42 22.59 -36.81
N GLN A 378 30.69 22.31 -37.89
CA GLN A 378 29.23 22.33 -37.86
C GLN A 378 28.65 21.25 -36.93
N GLN A 379 29.24 20.06 -36.90
CA GLN A 379 28.77 18.96 -36.04
C GLN A 379 28.78 19.34 -34.55
N GLU A 380 29.83 20.03 -34.16
CA GLU A 380 29.97 20.42 -32.76
C GLU A 380 29.02 21.56 -32.36
N MET A 381 28.76 22.48 -33.30
CA MET A 381 27.84 23.60 -33.05
C MET A 381 26.37 23.18 -33.08
N GLU A 382 25.99 22.26 -33.96
CA GLU A 382 24.61 21.78 -34.05
C GLU A 382 24.16 20.97 -32.83
N PHE A 383 25.06 20.16 -32.26
CA PHE A 383 24.79 19.46 -31.00
C PHE A 383 24.55 20.44 -29.86
N LYS A 384 25.30 21.52 -29.77
CA LYS A 384 25.11 22.61 -28.79
C LYS A 384 23.84 23.42 -29.06
N MET A 385 23.42 23.57 -30.31
CA MET A 385 22.26 24.35 -30.70
C MET A 385 20.93 23.59 -30.48
N LEU A 386 20.89 22.28 -30.68
CA LEU A 386 19.73 21.42 -30.36
C LEU A 386 19.45 21.41 -28.86
N ALA A 387 20.49 21.39 -28.02
CA ALA A 387 20.33 21.52 -26.58
C ALA A 387 19.82 22.91 -26.13
N SER A 388 20.09 23.95 -26.95
CA SER A 388 19.71 25.34 -26.60
C SER A 388 18.33 25.79 -27.16
N GLN A 389 17.69 25.00 -28.04
CA GLN A 389 16.41 25.41 -28.67
C GLN A 389 15.19 25.37 -27.73
N ILE A 390 15.32 24.70 -26.59
CA ILE A 390 14.34 24.91 -25.52
C ILE A 390 14.73 26.22 -24.82
N ASN A 391 14.09 27.29 -25.18
CA ASN A 391 14.32 28.58 -24.51
C ASN A 391 13.70 28.54 -23.09
N PRO A 392 14.49 28.26 -22.04
CA PRO A 392 13.97 28.15 -20.67
C PRO A 392 13.30 29.45 -20.22
N HIS A 393 13.84 30.57 -20.66
CA HIS A 393 13.34 31.89 -20.30
C HIS A 393 11.93 32.18 -20.88
N PHE A 394 11.68 31.74 -22.11
CA PHE A 394 10.34 31.84 -22.69
C PHE A 394 9.32 31.00 -21.92
N LEU A 395 9.67 29.76 -21.57
CA LEU A 395 8.79 28.89 -20.78
C LEU A 395 8.51 29.50 -19.41
N TYR A 396 9.55 30.04 -18.73
CA TYR A 396 9.34 30.70 -17.43
C TYR A 396 8.50 31.95 -17.56
N ASN A 397 8.76 32.80 -18.52
CA ASN A 397 7.99 34.02 -18.74
C ASN A 397 6.54 33.71 -19.10
N THR A 398 6.33 32.65 -19.87
CA THR A 398 4.96 32.20 -20.23
C THR A 398 4.23 31.68 -19.01
N LEU A 399 4.88 30.82 -18.22
CA LEU A 399 4.30 30.30 -16.98
C LEU A 399 4.06 31.43 -15.96
N GLU A 400 4.97 32.38 -15.83
CA GLU A 400 4.80 33.53 -14.93
C GLU A 400 3.65 34.44 -15.39
N THR A 401 3.51 34.64 -16.69
CA THR A 401 2.39 35.41 -17.27
C THR A 401 1.06 34.70 -17.01
N LEU A 402 1.01 33.38 -17.20
CA LEU A 402 -0.16 32.57 -16.92
C LEU A 402 -0.50 32.58 -15.41
N ARG A 403 0.52 32.48 -14.57
CA ARG A 403 0.38 32.58 -13.12
C ARG A 403 -0.23 33.92 -12.70
N MET A 404 0.28 35.02 -13.25
CA MET A 404 -0.23 36.37 -12.96
C MET A 404 -1.67 36.56 -13.46
N LYS A 405 -2.00 36.01 -14.63
CA LYS A 405 -3.39 36.05 -15.14
C LYS A 405 -4.34 35.24 -14.23
N ALA A 406 -3.96 34.05 -13.82
CA ALA A 406 -4.73 33.23 -12.89
C ALA A 406 -4.90 33.95 -11.54
N PHE A 407 -3.83 34.54 -11.02
CA PHE A 407 -3.85 35.30 -9.78
C PHE A 407 -4.80 36.52 -9.86
N THR A 408 -4.74 37.26 -10.97
CA THR A 408 -5.60 38.42 -11.19
C THR A 408 -7.06 38.03 -11.40
N ALA A 409 -7.32 36.85 -11.97
CA ALA A 409 -8.66 36.28 -12.11
C ALA A 409 -9.23 35.75 -10.77
N GLY A 410 -8.45 35.81 -9.69
CA GLY A 410 -8.86 35.36 -8.36
C GLY A 410 -8.64 33.85 -8.14
N ASP A 411 -8.18 33.13 -9.14
CA ASP A 411 -7.92 31.69 -9.06
C ASP A 411 -6.53 31.40 -8.48
N ARG A 412 -6.48 31.41 -7.14
CA ARG A 412 -5.23 31.19 -6.39
C ARG A 412 -4.68 29.77 -6.55
N GLU A 413 -5.54 28.81 -6.77
CA GLU A 413 -5.16 27.41 -6.91
C GLU A 413 -4.42 27.18 -8.22
N VAL A 414 -4.98 27.63 -9.33
CA VAL A 414 -4.33 27.58 -10.65
C VAL A 414 -3.04 28.39 -10.66
N ALA A 415 -3.02 29.57 -10.02
CA ALA A 415 -1.80 30.37 -9.92
C ALA A 415 -0.69 29.63 -9.14
N THR A 416 -1.05 28.89 -8.09
CA THR A 416 -0.12 28.07 -7.31
C THR A 416 0.39 26.89 -8.11
N GLY A 417 -0.49 26.19 -8.81
CA GLY A 417 -0.12 25.07 -9.68
C GLY A 417 0.88 25.49 -10.78
N ILE A 418 0.63 26.63 -11.43
CA ILE A 418 1.55 27.15 -12.45
C ILE A 418 2.92 27.51 -11.85
N LYS A 419 2.94 28.07 -10.63
CA LYS A 419 4.21 28.35 -9.92
C LYS A 419 5.02 27.08 -9.67
N LEU A 420 4.35 26.03 -9.19
CA LEU A 420 4.99 24.74 -8.90
C LEU A 420 5.50 24.09 -10.19
N LEU A 421 4.70 24.12 -11.26
CA LEU A 421 5.09 23.60 -12.58
C LEU A 421 6.33 24.33 -13.11
N GLY A 422 6.36 25.67 -12.96
CA GLY A 422 7.54 26.45 -13.33
C GLY A 422 8.80 26.04 -12.55
N LYS A 423 8.64 25.72 -11.25
CA LYS A 423 9.75 25.23 -10.42
C LYS A 423 10.22 23.85 -10.87
N LEU A 424 9.30 22.95 -11.20
CA LEU A 424 9.58 21.61 -11.69
C LEU A 424 10.33 21.65 -13.05
N LEU A 425 9.81 22.44 -13.99
CA LEU A 425 10.45 22.64 -15.30
C LEU A 425 11.83 23.27 -15.17
N ARG A 426 12.00 24.21 -14.23
CA ARG A 426 13.31 24.81 -13.97
C ARG A 426 14.34 23.77 -13.56
N TYR A 427 13.95 22.90 -12.62
CA TYR A 427 14.85 21.84 -12.15
C TYR A 427 15.30 20.94 -13.29
N VAL A 428 14.34 20.47 -14.11
CA VAL A 428 14.63 19.62 -15.28
C VAL A 428 15.57 20.35 -16.25
N LEU A 429 15.24 21.60 -16.62
CA LEU A 429 16.02 22.35 -17.62
C LEU A 429 17.41 22.75 -17.13
N VAL A 430 17.58 23.01 -15.84
CA VAL A 430 18.88 23.34 -15.25
C VAL A 430 19.77 22.11 -15.13
N ASN A 431 19.18 20.94 -14.91
CA ASN A 431 19.92 19.69 -14.70
C ASN A 431 20.09 18.86 -15.97
N ILE A 432 19.49 19.26 -17.11
CA ILE A 432 19.78 18.64 -18.41
C ILE A 432 21.26 18.88 -18.75
N GLY A 433 22.06 17.79 -18.73
CA GLY A 433 23.48 17.82 -19.01
C GLY A 433 24.38 18.01 -17.79
N THR A 434 23.84 18.10 -16.58
CA THR A 434 24.63 18.00 -15.35
C THR A 434 24.80 16.53 -14.95
N THR A 435 26.00 16.19 -14.46
CA THR A 435 26.32 14.80 -14.11
C THR A 435 25.74 14.42 -12.73
N TYR A 436 25.64 15.38 -11.80
CA TYR A 436 25.18 15.15 -10.44
C TYR A 436 24.41 16.34 -9.88
N THR A 437 23.51 16.06 -8.96
CA THR A 437 22.76 17.04 -8.15
C THR A 437 22.73 16.59 -6.69
N THR A 438 22.39 17.48 -5.75
CA THR A 438 22.29 17.10 -4.35
C THR A 438 20.96 16.38 -4.07
N LEU A 439 20.97 15.49 -3.10
CA LEU A 439 19.75 14.82 -2.60
C LEU A 439 18.71 15.85 -2.17
N ALA A 440 19.11 16.94 -1.52
CA ALA A 440 18.20 18.01 -1.14
C ALA A 440 17.45 18.59 -2.35
N ASN A 441 18.15 18.78 -3.48
CA ASN A 441 17.54 19.29 -4.70
C ASN A 441 16.56 18.28 -5.31
N GLU A 442 16.89 16.99 -5.30
CA GLU A 442 15.98 15.91 -5.74
C GLU A 442 14.72 15.85 -4.84
N LEU A 443 14.90 15.93 -3.53
CA LEU A 443 13.79 15.93 -2.58
C LEU A 443 12.90 17.17 -2.72
N GLU A 444 13.51 18.34 -2.94
CA GLU A 444 12.74 19.56 -3.22
C GLU A 444 11.98 19.47 -4.54
N HIS A 445 12.57 18.81 -5.53
CA HIS A 445 11.92 18.50 -6.81
C HIS A 445 10.73 17.57 -6.61
N ILE A 446 10.91 16.50 -5.86
CA ILE A 446 9.83 15.55 -5.50
C ILE A 446 8.74 16.22 -4.69
N ASP A 447 9.08 17.02 -3.69
CA ASP A 447 8.11 17.78 -2.91
C ASP A 447 7.28 18.71 -3.81
N THR A 448 7.95 19.34 -4.77
CA THR A 448 7.29 20.19 -5.77
C THR A 448 6.35 19.37 -6.66
N TYR A 449 6.80 18.20 -7.11
CA TYR A 449 6.00 17.28 -7.91
C TYR A 449 4.75 16.81 -7.15
N ILE A 450 4.92 16.39 -5.92
CA ILE A 450 3.80 15.93 -5.08
C ILE A 450 2.82 17.07 -4.77
N LYS A 451 3.29 18.29 -4.56
CA LYS A 451 2.40 19.47 -4.40
C LYS A 451 1.55 19.72 -5.65
N ILE A 452 2.10 19.48 -6.84
CA ILE A 452 1.33 19.55 -8.09
C ILE A 452 0.28 18.43 -8.13
N GLN A 453 0.66 17.22 -7.73
CA GLN A 453 -0.27 16.10 -7.70
C GLN A 453 -1.39 16.31 -6.66
N LYS A 454 -1.10 16.96 -5.54
CA LYS A 454 -2.14 17.35 -4.56
C LYS A 454 -3.17 18.32 -5.13
N ILE A 455 -2.75 19.30 -5.93
CA ILE A 455 -3.69 20.19 -6.65
C ILE A 455 -4.55 19.39 -7.64
N ARG A 456 -4.00 18.34 -8.26
CA ARG A 456 -4.71 17.49 -9.22
C ARG A 456 -5.71 16.53 -8.54
N PHE A 457 -5.47 16.12 -7.29
CA PHE A 457 -6.20 15.06 -6.61
C PHE A 457 -6.95 15.51 -5.34
N ASP A 458 -7.17 16.82 -5.16
CA ASP A 458 -7.98 17.41 -4.06
C ASP A 458 -7.59 16.88 -2.67
N ASP A 459 -6.35 17.09 -2.23
CA ASP A 459 -5.79 16.68 -0.93
C ASP A 459 -5.92 15.17 -0.58
N ARG A 460 -6.29 14.33 -1.56
CA ARG A 460 -6.35 12.87 -1.36
C ARG A 460 -4.98 12.20 -1.27
N VAL A 461 -3.90 12.97 -1.42
CA VAL A 461 -2.52 12.51 -1.34
C VAL A 461 -1.91 12.92 -0.01
N ASN A 462 -1.67 11.97 0.87
CA ASN A 462 -0.83 12.17 2.04
C ASN A 462 0.61 11.80 1.71
N TYR A 463 1.48 12.78 1.83
CA TYR A 463 2.91 12.62 1.62
C TYR A 463 3.66 12.86 2.92
N THR A 464 4.53 11.97 3.27
CA THR A 464 5.45 12.12 4.39
C THR A 464 6.88 11.86 3.93
N LEU A 465 7.73 12.85 4.18
CA LEU A 465 9.18 12.72 4.03
C LEU A 465 9.78 12.62 5.44
N ALA A 466 10.43 11.52 5.71
CA ALA A 466 11.21 11.31 6.91
C ALA A 466 12.69 11.19 6.53
N VAL A 467 13.51 12.04 7.08
CA VAL A 467 14.96 11.98 6.96
C VAL A 467 15.48 11.75 8.37
N ASP A 468 16.26 10.70 8.57
CA ASP A 468 16.80 10.39 9.88
C ASP A 468 17.79 11.46 10.36
N ASP A 469 17.82 11.67 11.68
CA ASP A 469 18.71 12.63 12.30
C ASP A 469 20.18 12.30 11.98
N GLY A 470 20.89 13.29 11.43
CA GLY A 470 22.30 13.16 11.05
C GLY A 470 22.58 13.10 9.55
N ILE A 471 21.56 12.99 8.69
CA ILE A 471 21.74 13.00 7.23
C ILE A 471 21.69 14.44 6.71
N ASP A 472 22.81 14.93 6.23
CA ASP A 472 22.85 16.19 5.48
C ASP A 472 22.55 15.94 4.01
N THR A 473 21.33 16.23 3.61
CA THR A 473 20.86 16.05 2.23
C THR A 473 21.59 16.93 1.21
N GLN A 474 22.41 17.91 1.65
CA GLN A 474 23.21 18.74 0.77
C GLN A 474 24.54 18.09 0.37
N GLU A 475 25.04 17.15 1.17
CA GLU A 475 26.31 16.49 0.92
C GLU A 475 26.18 15.30 -0.06
N TYR A 476 25.00 14.67 -0.11
CA TYR A 476 24.79 13.50 -0.97
C TYR A 476 24.51 13.93 -2.41
N MET A 477 25.32 13.39 -3.32
CA MET A 477 25.22 13.66 -4.75
C MET A 477 24.55 12.48 -5.47
N LEU A 478 23.53 12.79 -6.27
CA LEU A 478 22.77 11.82 -7.06
C LEU A 478 22.78 12.22 -8.54
N LEU A 479 22.44 11.27 -9.40
CA LEU A 479 22.08 11.60 -10.78
C LEU A 479 20.79 12.43 -10.76
N PRO A 480 20.71 13.53 -11.52
CA PRO A 480 19.50 14.31 -11.62
C PRO A 480 18.30 13.45 -12.09
N LEU A 481 17.13 13.70 -11.53
CA LEU A 481 15.88 13.00 -11.85
C LEU A 481 15.89 11.50 -11.52
N LEU A 482 16.78 11.04 -10.62
CA LEU A 482 16.85 9.65 -10.21
C LEU A 482 15.62 9.22 -9.40
N LEU A 483 15.18 10.05 -8.47
CA LEU A 483 14.06 9.74 -7.58
C LEU A 483 12.70 10.02 -8.22
N GLN A 484 12.64 10.91 -9.18
CA GLN A 484 11.38 11.31 -9.81
C GLN A 484 10.61 10.13 -10.41
N PRO A 485 11.19 9.23 -11.22
CA PRO A 485 10.44 8.12 -11.80
C PRO A 485 9.88 7.17 -10.75
N ILE A 486 10.59 6.99 -9.63
CA ILE A 486 10.16 6.12 -8.53
C ILE A 486 8.94 6.72 -7.83
N VAL A 487 9.03 8.00 -7.51
CA VAL A 487 7.93 8.72 -6.85
C VAL A 487 6.77 8.95 -7.82
N GLU A 488 7.04 9.20 -9.09
CA GLU A 488 6.03 9.28 -10.13
C GLU A 488 5.25 7.97 -10.25
N ASN A 489 5.95 6.83 -10.23
CA ASN A 489 5.33 5.52 -10.20
C ASN A 489 4.49 5.32 -8.93
N ALA A 490 4.98 5.70 -7.75
CA ALA A 490 4.26 5.62 -6.50
C ALA A 490 2.99 6.50 -6.52
N VAL A 491 3.08 7.74 -7.03
CA VAL A 491 1.94 8.66 -7.17
C VAL A 491 0.94 8.12 -8.17
N VAL A 492 1.40 7.74 -9.35
CA VAL A 492 0.55 7.35 -10.46
C VAL A 492 -0.07 5.97 -10.18
N HIS A 493 0.67 5.01 -9.65
CA HIS A 493 0.17 3.67 -9.32
C HIS A 493 -0.56 3.61 -7.97
N GLY A 494 -0.20 4.50 -7.03
CA GLY A 494 -0.80 4.54 -5.70
C GLY A 494 -2.10 5.32 -5.62
N LEU A 495 -2.39 6.26 -6.51
CA LEU A 495 -3.41 7.27 -6.22
C LEU A 495 -4.52 7.44 -7.25
N GLU A 496 -4.31 7.13 -8.52
CA GLU A 496 -5.35 7.30 -9.56
C GLU A 496 -6.36 6.14 -9.53
N GLY A 497 -7.42 6.18 -8.85
CA GLY A 497 -8.48 5.20 -8.77
C GLY A 497 -8.78 4.72 -7.35
N VAL A 498 -8.23 5.33 -6.25
CA VAL A 498 -8.57 5.03 -4.85
C VAL A 498 -9.68 5.97 -4.35
N ASP A 499 -10.84 5.46 -3.90
CA ASP A 499 -11.81 6.20 -3.08
C ASP A 499 -11.31 6.23 -1.61
N GLY A 500 -10.15 6.83 -1.39
CA GLY A 500 -9.57 6.96 -0.06
C GLY A 500 -8.29 7.79 -0.08
N MET A 501 -7.71 8.03 1.08
CA MET A 501 -6.43 8.73 1.21
C MET A 501 -5.28 7.84 0.72
N GLY A 502 -4.54 8.30 -0.29
CA GLY A 502 -3.27 7.72 -0.68
C GLY A 502 -2.14 8.20 0.22
N TYR A 503 -1.30 7.29 0.66
CA TYR A 503 -0.13 7.60 1.47
C TYR A 503 1.13 7.27 0.70
N ILE A 504 1.99 8.26 0.54
CA ILE A 504 3.35 8.07 0.04
C ILE A 504 4.30 8.46 1.15
N ARG A 505 5.19 7.56 1.47
CA ARG A 505 6.23 7.82 2.46
C ARG A 505 7.59 7.66 1.80
N ILE A 506 8.38 8.70 1.85
CA ILE A 506 9.81 8.63 1.55
C ILE A 506 10.54 8.65 2.87
N HIS A 507 11.32 7.60 3.12
CA HIS A 507 12.17 7.50 4.30
C HIS A 507 13.61 7.39 3.86
N ILE A 508 14.43 8.29 4.37
CA ILE A 508 15.87 8.35 4.07
C ILE A 508 16.61 8.06 5.34
N TYR A 509 17.36 6.99 5.31
CA TYR A 509 18.15 6.54 6.45
C TYR A 509 19.47 5.94 6.00
N GLU A 510 20.45 5.96 6.89
CA GLU A 510 21.75 5.36 6.65
C GLU A 510 21.76 3.93 7.21
N LYS A 511 22.07 2.97 6.37
CA LYS A 511 22.27 1.59 6.80
C LYS A 511 23.76 1.33 6.92
N ILE A 512 24.22 1.29 8.16
CA ILE A 512 25.58 0.82 8.49
C ILE A 512 25.56 -0.71 8.34
N ASN A 513 26.32 -1.25 7.40
CA ASN A 513 26.54 -2.68 7.25
C ASN A 513 27.36 -3.20 8.46
N GLY A 514 26.66 -3.55 9.53
CA GLY A 514 27.25 -4.09 10.76
C GLY A 514 26.30 -5.05 11.43
N THR A 515 26.66 -6.34 11.40
CA THR A 515 26.24 -7.46 12.24
C THR A 515 24.90 -8.16 11.97
N GLU A 516 24.95 -9.21 11.12
CA GLU A 516 24.51 -10.53 11.57
C GLU A 516 25.53 -11.60 11.10
N GLY A 517 26.15 -12.19 12.10
CA GLY A 517 27.12 -13.21 12.20
C GLY A 517 27.55 -14.06 11.02
N THR A 518 28.80 -13.95 10.60
CA THR A 518 29.73 -15.10 10.60
C THR A 518 31.16 -14.57 10.41
N ALA A 519 32.03 -14.97 11.31
CA ALA A 519 33.44 -14.61 11.30
C ALA A 519 34.16 -15.18 10.08
N ALA A 520 34.81 -14.31 9.29
CA ALA A 520 36.03 -14.64 8.58
C ALA A 520 36.86 -13.35 8.44
N GLN A 521 38.05 -13.45 8.97
CA GLN A 521 39.07 -12.43 9.07
C GLN A 521 39.44 -11.79 7.73
N GLY A 522 39.63 -10.50 7.72
CA GLY A 522 40.55 -9.87 6.79
C GLY A 522 40.16 -8.47 6.31
N ASN A 523 40.84 -7.47 6.88
CA ASN A 523 41.05 -6.08 6.47
C ASN A 523 39.95 -5.05 6.78
N THR A 524 40.27 -4.30 7.81
CA THR A 524 39.86 -2.93 8.11
C THR A 524 40.22 -1.99 6.97
N ASP A 525 39.22 -1.33 6.34
CA ASP A 525 39.22 0.12 6.17
C ASP A 525 37.86 0.58 5.61
N SER A 526 37.39 1.72 6.15
CA SER A 526 36.20 2.51 5.78
C SER A 526 34.84 1.80 5.95
N GLY A 527 34.15 2.19 7.01
CA GLY A 527 32.72 1.92 7.16
C GLY A 527 31.91 2.66 6.10
N ASP A 528 31.70 2.04 4.95
CA ASP A 528 30.77 2.52 3.95
C ASP A 528 29.33 2.32 4.44
N GLY A 529 28.79 3.36 5.09
CA GLY A 529 27.36 3.51 5.29
C GLY A 529 26.69 3.64 3.92
N CYS A 530 25.66 2.84 3.69
CA CYS A 530 24.86 2.96 2.49
C CYS A 530 23.64 3.84 2.79
N LEU A 531 23.47 4.94 2.05
CA LEU A 531 22.27 5.75 2.14
C LEU A 531 21.11 4.98 1.51
N ILE A 532 20.08 4.72 2.28
CA ILE A 532 18.86 4.08 1.80
C ILE A 532 17.80 5.14 1.61
N ILE A 533 17.22 5.17 0.43
CA ILE A 533 16.05 5.97 0.12
C ILE A 533 14.91 4.99 -0.14
N GLU A 534 14.02 4.89 0.82
CA GLU A 534 12.86 4.02 0.76
C GLU A 534 11.64 4.83 0.35
N VAL A 535 11.05 4.45 -0.76
CA VAL A 535 9.78 5.02 -1.22
C VAL A 535 8.71 3.97 -1.04
N SER A 536 7.76 4.22 -0.17
CA SER A 536 6.63 3.33 0.10
C SER A 536 5.32 4.04 -0.18
N ASP A 537 4.43 3.33 -0.81
CA ASP A 537 3.06 3.74 -1.08
C ASP A 537 2.07 2.71 -0.53
N ASN A 538 0.82 3.11 -0.37
CA ASN A 538 -0.27 2.21 0.01
C ASN A 538 -1.04 1.69 -1.21
N GLY A 539 -0.40 1.70 -2.35
CA GLY A 539 -0.93 1.26 -3.62
C GLY A 539 -0.90 -0.28 -3.81
N ASN A 540 -0.93 -0.73 -5.04
CA ASN A 540 -1.27 -2.10 -5.44
C ASN A 540 -0.17 -3.18 -5.38
N GLY A 541 1.08 -2.85 -5.24
CA GLY A 541 2.20 -3.80 -5.10
C GLY A 541 2.37 -4.93 -6.15
N MET A 542 3.34 -5.84 -5.99
CA MET A 542 3.78 -6.84 -7.01
C MET A 542 3.77 -8.31 -6.53
N THR A 543 3.46 -9.37 -7.37
CA THR A 543 3.64 -10.80 -7.04
C THR A 543 5.09 -11.21 -6.93
N LYS A 544 5.38 -12.26 -6.14
CA LYS A 544 6.74 -12.83 -6.04
C LYS A 544 7.35 -13.16 -7.42
N LYS A 545 6.56 -13.68 -8.36
CA LYS A 545 7.04 -14.05 -9.70
C LYS A 545 7.44 -12.84 -10.53
N GLN A 546 6.69 -11.78 -10.47
CA GLN A 546 6.96 -10.53 -11.17
C GLN A 546 8.08 -9.72 -10.52
N LEU A 547 8.22 -9.79 -9.19
CA LEU A 547 9.38 -9.22 -8.50
C LEU A 547 10.68 -9.90 -8.94
N GLU A 548 10.66 -11.24 -9.11
CA GLU A 548 11.82 -11.97 -9.66
C GLU A 548 12.08 -11.62 -11.12
N GLU A 549 11.05 -11.46 -11.94
CA GLU A 549 11.20 -11.08 -13.36
C GLU A 549 11.73 -9.64 -13.49
N VAL A 550 11.27 -8.67 -12.66
CA VAL A 550 11.83 -7.31 -12.61
C VAL A 550 13.29 -7.35 -12.13
N ARG A 551 13.61 -8.11 -11.08
CA ARG A 551 14.99 -8.25 -10.61
C ARG A 551 15.91 -8.89 -11.64
N ASN A 552 15.41 -9.82 -12.44
CA ASN A 552 16.18 -10.45 -13.51
C ASN A 552 16.34 -9.53 -14.70
N SER A 553 15.32 -8.74 -15.08
CA SER A 553 15.44 -7.73 -16.13
C SER A 553 16.42 -6.61 -15.75
N LEU A 554 16.43 -6.18 -14.48
CA LEU A 554 17.40 -5.21 -13.99
C LEU A 554 18.86 -5.74 -14.02
N LYS A 555 19.06 -7.06 -13.84
CA LYS A 555 20.38 -7.68 -13.93
C LYS A 555 20.84 -7.95 -15.37
N GLU A 556 19.92 -8.20 -16.30
CA GLU A 556 20.24 -8.43 -17.72
C GLU A 556 20.48 -7.12 -18.49
N ASP A 557 19.83 -6.02 -18.13
CA ASP A 557 20.00 -4.70 -18.76
C ASP A 557 21.34 -4.02 -18.43
N SER A 558 22.08 -4.48 -17.45
CA SER A 558 23.45 -4.01 -17.20
C SER A 558 24.45 -4.39 -18.31
N ILE A 559 24.06 -5.25 -19.27
CA ILE A 559 24.91 -5.74 -20.36
C ILE A 559 24.48 -5.23 -21.74
N SER A 560 23.25 -4.74 -21.93
CA SER A 560 22.78 -4.22 -23.23
C SER A 560 22.34 -2.76 -23.14
N LYS A 561 23.12 -1.90 -23.73
CA LYS A 561 22.79 -0.48 -23.93
C LYS A 561 21.47 -0.31 -24.69
N HIS A 562 20.60 0.53 -24.11
CA HIS A 562 19.40 1.15 -24.70
C HIS A 562 18.09 0.36 -24.55
N SER A 563 17.34 0.67 -23.56
CA SER A 563 15.92 1.09 -23.52
C SER A 563 15.15 0.53 -22.33
N SER A 564 15.24 1.18 -21.21
CA SER A 564 14.11 1.33 -20.28
C SER A 564 14.39 2.53 -19.38
N ILE A 565 13.81 3.63 -19.76
CA ILE A 565 13.89 4.91 -19.04
C ILE A 565 13.04 4.74 -17.77
N GLY A 566 13.65 4.42 -16.66
CA GLY A 566 12.96 4.49 -15.39
C GLY A 566 13.58 3.72 -14.24
N MET A 567 13.96 2.46 -14.40
CA MET A 567 14.54 1.67 -13.31
C MET A 567 15.96 1.14 -13.57
N SER A 568 16.39 1.02 -14.81
CA SER A 568 17.74 0.56 -15.16
C SER A 568 18.84 1.63 -15.02
N ASN A 569 18.49 2.85 -14.65
CA ASN A 569 19.45 3.91 -14.34
C ASN A 569 19.80 4.02 -12.84
N ILE A 570 19.35 3.05 -12.02
CA ILE A 570 19.46 3.11 -10.55
C ILE A 570 20.53 2.13 -10.00
N ASP A 571 21.10 1.25 -10.85
CA ASP A 571 22.22 0.37 -10.47
C ASP A 571 23.60 0.96 -10.84
#